data_7f038fe85eebbbc86b52e83286149b19
#
_entry.id   7f038fe85eebbbc86b52e83286149b19
#
_cell.length_a   1.000
_cell.length_b   1.000
_cell.length_c   1.000
_cell.angle_alpha   90.00
_cell.angle_beta   90.00
_cell.angle_gamma   90.00
#
_symmetry.space_group_name_H-M   'P 1'
#
loop_
_entity.id
_entity.type
_entity.pdbx_description
1 polymer ?
#
loop_
_entity_poly.entity_id
_entity_poly.type
_entity_poly.pdbx_seq_one_letter_code
_entity_poly.pdbx_strand_id
1 'polypeptide(L)'
;MTTKLTIKKENTINDITTWLKYAEPEGGMSQWVEGRSAMEFARYMTSSNGSLPLELDAYLKSIGIKCGNFVCYPEEVTSFTGYNLGSGSGRHHDGLLVCNEIVVGVEAKVSEPFDNSISYKMEHAKKNHDKGENMRIRLYNSLKILKH
;
A
#
# COMPACT_ATOMS: atom_id res chain seq x y z
N MET A 1 -23.75 -3.60 9.07
CA MET A 1 -23.69 -3.36 7.61
C MET A 1 -22.29 -3.69 7.14
N THR A 2 -22.18 -4.44 6.05
CA THR A 2 -20.91 -4.83 5.44
C THR A 2 -20.39 -3.67 4.59
N THR A 3 -19.13 -3.31 4.74
CA THR A 3 -18.47 -2.29 3.94
C THR A 3 -18.25 -2.81 2.52
N LYS A 4 -18.67 -2.07 1.51
CA LYS A 4 -18.47 -2.45 0.11
C LYS A 4 -17.01 -2.22 -0.32
N LEU A 5 -16.55 -3.03 -1.26
CA LEU A 5 -15.25 -2.90 -1.89
C LEU A 5 -15.39 -3.00 -3.41
N THR A 6 -14.81 -2.05 -4.13
CA THR A 6 -14.60 -2.14 -5.56
C THR A 6 -13.11 -2.15 -5.82
N ILE A 7 -12.60 -3.15 -6.52
CA ILE A 7 -11.18 -3.23 -6.90
C ILE A 7 -11.07 -2.83 -8.36
N LYS A 8 -10.24 -1.86 -8.66
CA LYS A 8 -10.04 -1.42 -10.05
C LYS A 8 -8.66 -0.81 -10.28
N LYS A 9 -8.18 -0.92 -11.51
CA LYS A 9 -7.11 -0.09 -12.07
C LYS A 9 -7.65 0.62 -13.31
N GLU A 10 -7.35 0.16 -14.50
CA GLU A 10 -8.05 0.62 -15.72
C GLU A 10 -9.45 0.02 -15.83
N ASN A 11 -9.61 -1.22 -15.35
CA ASN A 11 -10.86 -1.97 -15.34
C ASN A 11 -11.18 -2.50 -13.94
N THR A 12 -12.43 -2.94 -13.76
CA THR A 12 -12.83 -3.63 -12.54
C THR A 12 -12.14 -4.98 -12.43
N ILE A 13 -11.65 -5.29 -11.24
CA ILE A 13 -10.94 -6.53 -10.90
C ILE A 13 -11.83 -7.32 -9.96
N ASN A 14 -12.22 -8.54 -10.39
CA ASN A 14 -13.14 -9.39 -9.64
C ASN A 14 -12.48 -10.67 -9.09
N ASP A 15 -11.33 -11.06 -9.63
CA ASP A 15 -10.62 -12.28 -9.30
C ASP A 15 -9.10 -12.11 -9.48
N ILE A 16 -8.34 -13.13 -9.09
CA ILE A 16 -6.87 -13.12 -9.17
C ILE A 16 -6.33 -13.09 -10.62
N THR A 17 -7.10 -13.60 -11.59
CA THR A 17 -6.69 -13.60 -13.00
C THR A 17 -6.78 -12.19 -13.58
N THR A 18 -7.89 -11.51 -13.30
CA THR A 18 -8.08 -10.11 -13.69
C THR A 18 -7.16 -9.19 -12.90
N TRP A 19 -6.83 -9.53 -11.65
CA TRP A 19 -5.83 -8.80 -10.88
C TRP A 19 -4.47 -8.85 -11.58
N LEU A 20 -3.95 -10.03 -11.87
CA LEU A 20 -2.67 -10.18 -12.56
C LEU A 20 -2.64 -9.46 -13.91
N LYS A 21 -3.75 -9.52 -14.66
CA LYS A 21 -3.85 -8.87 -15.98
C LYS A 21 -3.73 -7.35 -15.92
N TYR A 22 -4.29 -6.71 -14.88
CA TYR A 22 -4.39 -5.25 -14.79
C TYR A 22 -3.47 -4.62 -13.74
N ALA A 23 -2.94 -5.41 -12.84
CA ALA A 23 -2.08 -4.97 -11.74
C ALA A 23 -0.97 -6.02 -11.50
N GLU A 24 -0.10 -6.21 -12.49
CA GLU A 24 1.08 -7.05 -12.34
C GLU A 24 1.99 -6.46 -11.26
N PRO A 25 2.55 -7.29 -10.34
CA PRO A 25 3.49 -6.82 -9.33
C PRO A 25 4.71 -6.11 -9.93
N GLU A 26 5.20 -5.05 -9.29
CA GLU A 26 6.39 -4.30 -9.76
C GLU A 26 7.60 -5.22 -9.99
N GLY A 27 7.78 -6.24 -9.15
CA GLY A 27 8.85 -7.24 -9.29
C GLY A 27 8.59 -8.30 -10.37
N GLY A 28 7.49 -8.18 -11.15
CA GLY A 28 7.10 -9.07 -12.22
C GLY A 28 6.59 -10.43 -11.72
N MET A 29 6.49 -11.39 -12.66
CA MET A 29 5.92 -12.72 -12.41
C MET A 29 6.63 -13.53 -11.31
N SER A 30 7.87 -13.21 -10.98
CA SER A 30 8.57 -13.85 -9.87
C SER A 30 7.96 -13.55 -8.49
N GLN A 31 7.20 -12.47 -8.38
CA GLN A 31 6.44 -12.10 -7.19
C GLN A 31 5.04 -12.73 -7.16
N TRP A 32 4.54 -13.18 -8.31
CA TRP A 32 3.21 -13.81 -8.45
C TRP A 32 3.28 -15.31 -8.21
N VAL A 33 3.61 -15.69 -7.00
CA VAL A 33 3.78 -17.08 -6.56
C VAL A 33 2.99 -17.27 -5.27
N GLU A 34 2.37 -18.45 -5.13
CA GLU A 34 1.67 -18.85 -3.93
C GLU A 34 2.55 -18.73 -2.68
N GLY A 35 1.99 -18.17 -1.62
CA GLY A 35 2.72 -17.86 -0.39
C GLY A 35 3.56 -16.58 -0.42
N ARG A 36 3.54 -15.83 -1.54
CA ARG A 36 4.13 -14.48 -1.60
C ARG A 36 3.08 -13.40 -1.46
N SER A 37 3.47 -12.26 -0.90
CA SER A 37 2.57 -11.18 -0.50
C SER A 37 1.69 -10.68 -1.63
N ALA A 38 2.20 -10.48 -2.83
CA ALA A 38 1.42 -9.96 -3.97
C ALA A 38 0.23 -10.87 -4.31
N MET A 39 0.47 -12.19 -4.45
CA MET A 39 -0.59 -13.15 -4.79
C MET A 39 -1.56 -13.36 -3.62
N GLU A 40 -1.05 -13.46 -2.41
CA GLU A 40 -1.90 -13.66 -1.22
C GLU A 40 -2.75 -12.43 -0.92
N PHE A 41 -2.23 -11.22 -1.13
CA PHE A 41 -3.02 -10.00 -1.01
C PHE A 41 -4.13 -9.94 -2.04
N ALA A 42 -3.84 -10.27 -3.31
CA ALA A 42 -4.86 -10.35 -4.36
C ALA A 42 -5.96 -11.36 -4.02
N ARG A 43 -5.59 -12.56 -3.55
CA ARG A 43 -6.54 -13.58 -3.08
C ARG A 43 -7.40 -13.06 -1.93
N TYR A 44 -6.77 -12.47 -0.93
CA TYR A 44 -7.46 -11.92 0.23
C TYR A 44 -8.49 -10.87 -0.16
N MET A 45 -8.12 -9.92 -1.01
CA MET A 45 -9.01 -8.84 -1.43
C MET A 45 -10.13 -9.31 -2.35
N THR A 46 -9.87 -10.25 -3.26
CA THR A 46 -10.88 -10.74 -4.22
C THR A 46 -11.82 -11.80 -3.64
N SER A 47 -11.41 -12.53 -2.58
CA SER A 47 -12.24 -13.59 -1.95
C SER A 47 -13.52 -13.06 -1.30
N SER A 48 -13.56 -11.79 -0.98
CA SER A 48 -14.68 -11.15 -0.26
C SER A 48 -15.85 -10.70 -1.16
N ASN A 49 -15.81 -11.04 -2.47
CA ASN A 49 -16.92 -10.83 -3.41
C ASN A 49 -17.55 -9.43 -3.35
N GLY A 50 -16.72 -8.38 -3.48
CA GLY A 50 -17.18 -6.99 -3.48
C GLY A 50 -17.47 -6.40 -2.10
N SER A 51 -17.07 -7.08 -1.06
CA SER A 51 -17.05 -6.57 0.31
C SER A 51 -15.62 -6.35 0.79
N LEU A 52 -15.39 -5.41 1.68
CA LEU A 52 -14.10 -5.31 2.35
C LEU A 52 -13.88 -6.58 3.21
N PRO A 53 -12.71 -7.24 3.15
CA PRO A 53 -12.42 -8.38 3.99
C PRO A 53 -12.71 -8.09 5.47
N LEU A 54 -13.30 -9.05 6.16
CA LEU A 54 -13.90 -8.85 7.48
C LEU A 54 -12.91 -8.33 8.52
N GLU A 55 -11.70 -8.90 8.55
CA GLU A 55 -10.65 -8.51 9.49
C GLU A 55 -10.15 -7.10 9.21
N LEU A 56 -9.99 -6.74 7.93
CA LEU A 56 -9.58 -5.40 7.53
C LEU A 56 -10.66 -4.37 7.85
N ASP A 57 -11.92 -4.68 7.59
CA ASP A 57 -13.06 -3.83 7.93
C ASP A 57 -13.16 -3.60 9.45
N ALA A 58 -13.01 -4.66 10.25
CA ALA A 58 -13.00 -4.57 11.70
C ALA A 58 -11.83 -3.73 12.22
N TYR A 59 -10.63 -3.93 11.65
CA TYR A 59 -9.44 -3.15 12.02
C TYR A 59 -9.61 -1.66 11.71
N LEU A 60 -10.03 -1.31 10.48
CA LEU A 60 -10.24 0.09 10.09
C LEU A 60 -11.27 0.77 10.99
N LYS A 61 -12.37 0.09 11.30
CA LYS A 61 -13.38 0.59 12.23
C LYS A 61 -12.83 0.80 13.64
N SER A 62 -11.95 -0.08 14.12
CA SER A 62 -11.34 0.01 15.45
C SER A 62 -10.45 1.24 15.61
N ILE A 63 -9.82 1.70 14.53
CA ILE A 63 -8.99 2.91 14.51
C ILE A 63 -9.78 4.17 14.07
N GLY A 64 -11.11 4.08 14.02
CA GLY A 64 -12.00 5.21 13.75
C GLY A 64 -12.30 5.46 12.27
N ILE A 65 -11.75 4.66 11.36
CA ILE A 65 -12.02 4.77 9.92
C ILE A 65 -13.36 4.08 9.60
N LYS A 66 -14.39 4.87 9.37
CA LYS A 66 -15.75 4.40 9.05
C LYS A 66 -16.12 4.85 7.65
N CYS A 67 -16.24 3.92 6.74
CA CYS A 67 -16.64 4.16 5.37
C CYS A 67 -17.59 3.07 4.88
N GLY A 68 -18.56 3.44 4.09
CA GLY A 68 -19.54 2.48 3.53
C GLY A 68 -19.07 1.79 2.26
N ASN A 69 -18.12 2.41 1.54
CA ASN A 69 -17.62 1.91 0.27
C ASN A 69 -16.18 2.35 0.03
N PHE A 70 -15.27 1.40 -0.11
CA PHE A 70 -13.89 1.63 -0.52
C PHE A 70 -13.68 1.29 -1.99
N VAL A 71 -12.78 2.02 -2.63
CA VAL A 71 -12.18 1.63 -3.90
C VAL A 71 -10.73 1.23 -3.60
N CYS A 72 -10.34 0.03 -4.00
CA CYS A 72 -8.97 -0.45 -3.93
C CYS A 72 -8.29 -0.27 -5.29
N TYR A 73 -7.15 0.38 -5.29
CA TYR A 73 -6.24 0.48 -6.44
C TYR A 73 -5.02 -0.38 -6.14
N PRO A 74 -4.89 -1.57 -6.76
CA PRO A 74 -3.72 -2.43 -6.57
C PRO A 74 -2.47 -1.85 -7.24
N GLU A 75 -1.30 -2.19 -6.69
CA GLU A 75 0.02 -1.80 -7.23
C GLU A 75 0.07 -0.30 -7.56
N GLU A 76 -0.40 0.53 -6.63
CA GLU A 76 -0.50 1.98 -6.86
C GLU A 76 0.70 2.71 -6.27
N VAL A 77 1.14 3.73 -7.01
CA VAL A 77 2.28 4.56 -6.60
C VAL A 77 1.77 5.91 -6.17
N THR A 78 1.98 6.26 -4.90
CA THR A 78 1.73 7.62 -4.44
C THR A 78 2.98 8.47 -4.62
N SER A 79 2.89 9.50 -5.46
CA SER A 79 3.94 10.50 -5.60
C SER A 79 3.58 11.74 -4.79
N PHE A 80 4.54 12.22 -4.00
CA PHE A 80 4.42 13.50 -3.29
C PHE A 80 4.91 14.64 -4.21
N THR A 81 4.20 14.86 -5.33
CA THR A 81 4.50 15.96 -6.24
C THR A 81 4.34 17.29 -5.51
N GLY A 82 5.34 18.16 -5.59
CA GLY A 82 5.38 19.44 -4.87
C GLY A 82 6.28 19.44 -3.64
N TYR A 83 6.73 18.28 -3.17
CA TYR A 83 7.77 18.15 -2.17
C TYR A 83 9.06 17.69 -2.85
N ASN A 84 10.16 18.39 -2.64
CA ASN A 84 11.46 18.03 -3.22
C ASN A 84 12.03 16.82 -2.47
N LEU A 85 11.53 15.61 -2.79
CA LEU A 85 11.84 14.36 -2.09
C LEU A 85 13.04 13.61 -2.69
N GLY A 86 13.83 14.29 -3.52
CA GLY A 86 14.93 13.65 -4.22
C GLY A 86 14.45 12.82 -5.42
N SER A 87 15.37 12.18 -6.13
CA SER A 87 15.16 11.39 -7.33
C SER A 87 14.57 9.99 -7.05
N GLY A 88 13.61 9.85 -6.15
CA GLY A 88 12.97 8.56 -5.87
C GLY A 88 11.62 8.44 -6.56
N SER A 89 11.32 7.30 -7.13
CA SER A 89 9.94 6.88 -7.41
C SER A 89 9.10 7.04 -6.15
N GLY A 90 7.82 7.34 -6.28
CA GLY A 90 6.89 7.45 -5.16
C GLY A 90 6.84 6.18 -4.29
N ARG A 91 6.00 6.18 -3.26
CA ARG A 91 5.77 4.99 -2.45
C ARG A 91 4.89 4.02 -3.22
N HIS A 92 5.38 2.81 -3.50
CA HIS A 92 4.58 1.70 -3.97
C HIS A 92 3.76 1.12 -2.82
N HIS A 93 2.51 0.77 -3.11
CA HIS A 93 1.60 0.11 -2.20
C HIS A 93 1.05 -1.14 -2.88
N ASP A 94 0.98 -2.25 -2.17
CA ASP A 94 0.30 -3.46 -2.66
C ASP A 94 -1.18 -3.16 -2.95
N GLY A 95 -1.78 -2.25 -2.17
CA GLY A 95 -3.09 -1.68 -2.43
C GLY A 95 -3.27 -0.30 -1.82
N LEU A 96 -3.98 0.57 -2.51
CA LEU A 96 -4.40 1.87 -2.02
C LEU A 96 -5.92 1.87 -1.88
N LEU A 97 -6.42 1.90 -0.64
CA LEU A 97 -7.85 1.99 -0.36
C LEU A 97 -8.25 3.46 -0.28
N VAL A 98 -9.24 3.83 -1.05
CA VAL A 98 -9.76 5.20 -1.10
C VAL A 98 -11.25 5.22 -0.76
N CYS A 99 -11.64 6.10 0.15
CA CYS A 99 -13.02 6.37 0.48
C CYS A 99 -13.20 7.84 0.86
N ASN A 100 -13.95 8.59 0.09
CA ASN A 100 -14.10 10.04 0.26
C ASN A 100 -12.72 10.72 0.36
N GLU A 101 -12.43 11.36 1.48
CA GLU A 101 -11.15 12.03 1.75
C GLU A 101 -10.13 11.13 2.46
N ILE A 102 -10.50 9.87 2.73
CA ILE A 102 -9.65 8.90 3.43
C ILE A 102 -8.87 8.08 2.40
N VAL A 103 -7.57 8.03 2.58
CA VAL A 103 -6.66 7.20 1.78
C VAL A 103 -5.86 6.32 2.73
N VAL A 104 -5.88 5.00 2.49
CA VAL A 104 -5.16 4.01 3.29
C VAL A 104 -4.22 3.23 2.38
N GLY A 105 -2.93 3.41 2.57
CA GLY A 105 -1.91 2.56 1.92
C GLY A 105 -1.81 1.22 2.64
N VAL A 106 -1.93 0.14 1.88
CA VAL A 106 -1.80 -1.23 2.39
C VAL A 106 -0.50 -1.82 1.89
N GLU A 107 0.25 -2.43 2.80
CA GLU A 107 1.45 -3.21 2.54
C GLU A 107 1.23 -4.61 3.09
N ALA A 108 1.22 -5.61 2.24
CA ALA A 108 1.06 -7.00 2.63
C ALA A 108 2.43 -7.66 2.91
N LYS A 109 2.49 -8.49 3.92
CA LYS A 109 3.65 -9.32 4.27
C LYS A 109 3.17 -10.70 4.67
N VAL A 110 3.69 -11.73 4.02
CA VAL A 110 3.33 -13.13 4.30
C VAL A 110 4.55 -13.87 4.85
N SER A 111 5.55 -14.11 4.03
CA SER A 111 6.77 -14.83 4.39
C SER A 111 8.01 -13.94 4.38
N GLU A 112 7.91 -12.76 3.82
CA GLU A 112 9.02 -11.83 3.76
C GLU A 112 9.26 -11.20 5.14
N PRO A 113 10.52 -11.06 5.56
CA PRO A 113 10.82 -10.37 6.80
C PRO A 113 10.37 -8.90 6.71
N PHE A 114 9.91 -8.35 7.83
CA PHE A 114 9.75 -6.91 7.94
C PHE A 114 11.10 -6.24 7.71
N ASP A 115 11.06 -5.11 7.02
CA ASP A 115 12.26 -4.30 6.78
C ASP A 115 12.90 -3.86 8.12
N ASN A 116 14.17 -3.48 8.04
CA ASN A 116 14.91 -3.03 9.20
C ASN A 116 14.22 -1.87 9.93
N SER A 117 14.39 -1.81 11.23
CA SER A 117 13.84 -0.74 12.06
C SER A 117 14.26 0.65 11.55
N ILE A 118 13.45 1.67 11.83
CA ILE A 118 13.76 3.06 11.47
C ILE A 118 15.12 3.46 12.05
N SER A 119 15.44 3.07 13.28
CA SER A 119 16.73 3.34 13.91
C SER A 119 17.91 2.73 13.13
N TYR A 120 17.80 1.48 12.71
CA TYR A 120 18.81 0.83 11.89
C TYR A 120 19.02 1.55 10.54
N LYS A 121 17.91 1.89 9.87
CA LYS A 121 17.98 2.66 8.61
C LYS A 121 18.59 4.04 8.80
N MET A 122 18.29 4.72 9.89
CA MET A 122 18.89 6.03 10.21
C MET A 122 20.38 5.93 10.50
N GLU A 123 20.84 4.90 11.22
CA GLU A 123 22.28 4.69 11.45
C GLU A 123 23.04 4.38 10.17
N HIS A 124 22.46 3.54 9.29
CA HIS A 124 23.03 3.23 7.98
C HIS A 124 23.05 4.45 7.05
N ALA A 125 22.01 5.28 7.12
CA ALA A 125 21.92 6.51 6.34
C ALA A 125 22.92 7.57 6.81
N LYS A 126 23.26 7.61 8.10
CA LYS A 126 24.33 8.49 8.62
C LYS A 126 25.73 8.14 8.07
N LYS A 127 25.96 6.87 7.74
CA LYS A 127 27.23 6.41 7.12
C LYS A 127 27.36 6.77 5.64
N ASN A 128 26.23 7.06 4.98
CA ASN A 128 26.16 7.49 3.58
C ASN A 128 25.47 8.86 3.56
N HIS A 129 26.23 9.94 3.62
CA HIS A 129 25.73 11.31 3.81
C HIS A 129 24.55 11.69 2.91
N ASP A 130 24.62 11.39 1.60
CA ASP A 130 23.58 11.74 0.63
C ASP A 130 22.27 10.94 0.83
N LYS A 131 22.38 9.67 1.24
CA LYS A 131 21.20 8.83 1.53
C LYS A 131 20.55 9.21 2.85
N GLY A 132 21.33 9.73 3.81
CA GLY A 132 20.86 10.21 5.10
C GLY A 132 20.01 11.45 4.98
N GLU A 133 20.40 12.39 4.15
CA GLU A 133 19.65 13.64 3.92
C GLU A 133 18.31 13.36 3.25
N ASN A 134 18.30 12.55 2.20
CA ASN A 134 17.05 12.14 1.53
C ASN A 134 16.07 11.44 2.49
N MET A 135 16.55 10.61 3.40
CA MET A 135 15.71 9.94 4.39
C MET A 135 15.14 10.92 5.42
N ARG A 136 15.95 11.89 5.87
CA ARG A 136 15.49 12.96 6.78
C ARG A 136 14.39 13.80 6.14
N ILE A 137 14.56 14.18 4.89
CA ILE A 137 13.56 14.96 4.13
C ILE A 137 12.26 14.15 4.00
N ARG A 138 12.33 12.86 3.68
CA ARG A 138 11.14 11.99 3.58
C ARG A 138 10.39 11.88 4.91
N LEU A 139 11.10 11.63 6.01
CA LEU A 139 10.50 11.56 7.35
C LEU A 139 9.88 12.89 7.77
N TYR A 140 10.57 14.00 7.56
CA TYR A 140 10.07 15.34 7.87
C TYR A 140 8.80 15.67 7.11
N ASN A 141 8.75 15.38 5.80
CA ASN A 141 7.59 15.65 4.97
C ASN A 141 6.42 14.74 5.31
N SER A 142 6.67 13.45 5.62
CA SER A 142 5.63 12.54 6.09
C SER A 142 5.00 13.03 7.40
N LEU A 143 5.80 13.49 8.35
CA LEU A 143 5.32 14.06 9.63
C LEU A 143 4.58 15.38 9.44
N LYS A 144 4.94 16.17 8.44
CA LYS A 144 4.25 17.44 8.13
C LYS A 144 2.86 17.20 7.53
N ILE A 145 2.72 16.18 6.68
CA ILE A 145 1.44 15.78 6.09
C ILE A 145 0.46 15.25 7.16
N LEU A 146 0.98 14.52 8.15
CA LEU A 146 0.15 13.98 9.24
C LEU A 146 -0.34 15.04 10.25
N LYS A 147 0.13 16.29 10.15
CA LYS A 147 -0.26 17.40 11.05
C LYS A 147 -1.33 18.33 10.47
N HIS A 148 -1.74 18.11 9.24
CA HIS A 148 -2.83 18.81 8.57
C HIS A 148 -4.01 17.87 8.36
#